data_116f18b4647c135dc600de360cf1c429
#
_entry.id   116f18b4647c135dc600de360cf1c429
#
_cell.length_a   1.000
_cell.length_b   1.000
_cell.length_c   1.000
_cell.angle_alpha   90.00
_cell.angle_beta   90.00
_cell.angle_gamma   90.00
#
_symmetry.space_group_name_H-M   'P 1'
#
loop_
_entity.id
_entity.type
_entity.pdbx_description
1 polymer ?
#
loop_
_entity_poly.entity_id
_entity_poly.type
_entity_poly.pdbx_seq_one_letter_code
_entity_poly.pdbx_strand_id
1 'polypeptide(L)'
;MSSTATNTGEASIEVYFKQGTDPDMAAVNVQNRVAKAQGFLPAEVTQVGVITQKRQSSMLLGFSFYSSDDKYDNEFLENYMNINIIPEIKRIQGVGDAMVMGTDYSMRIWLKPDVMAQYKLMPSDVSVALAEQNIEAAPGQFGERGNQSFQYVMKYKGRLQTQEEFENIVIRATSDGEILRLKDIATVELGRLTYGFQNNVNGHPGVTAIIFQTAG
;
A
#
# COMPACT_ATOMS: atom_id res chain seq x y z
N MET A 1 17.33 -6.77 21.16
CA MET A 1 17.05 -6.50 19.76
C MET A 1 16.84 -7.84 19.08
N SER A 2 15.74 -8.01 18.39
CA SER A 2 15.44 -9.17 17.53
C SER A 2 15.16 -8.71 16.10
N SER A 3 15.42 -9.57 15.13
CA SER A 3 15.10 -9.29 13.73
C SER A 3 14.50 -10.52 13.10
N THR A 4 13.49 -10.33 12.28
CA THR A 4 12.81 -11.38 11.53
C THR A 4 12.73 -10.95 10.08
N ALA A 5 13.09 -11.84 9.17
CA ALA A 5 12.92 -11.64 7.73
C ALA A 5 12.10 -12.80 7.17
N THR A 6 11.17 -12.48 6.28
CA THR A 6 10.29 -13.47 5.65
C THR A 6 10.66 -13.68 4.19
N ASN A 7 10.25 -14.82 3.64
CA ASN A 7 10.42 -15.12 2.21
C ASN A 7 9.52 -14.23 1.31
N THR A 8 8.58 -13.51 1.92
CA THR A 8 7.68 -12.58 1.21
C THR A 8 8.28 -11.19 1.03
N GLY A 9 9.54 -10.98 1.48
CA GLY A 9 10.25 -9.71 1.34
C GLY A 9 9.99 -8.71 2.48
N GLU A 10 9.35 -9.14 3.56
CA GLU A 10 9.18 -8.31 4.75
C GLU A 10 10.31 -8.55 5.74
N ALA A 11 10.83 -7.47 6.34
CA ALA A 11 11.78 -7.52 7.43
C ALA A 11 11.30 -6.65 8.59
N SER A 12 11.38 -7.19 9.80
CA SER A 12 10.98 -6.52 11.03
C SER A 12 12.13 -6.56 12.03
N ILE A 13 12.43 -5.41 12.64
CA ILE A 13 13.45 -5.26 13.67
C ILE A 13 12.80 -4.69 14.91
N GLU A 14 12.84 -5.45 16.00
CA GLU A 14 12.34 -5.01 17.30
C GLU A 14 13.50 -4.62 18.21
N VAL A 15 13.44 -3.39 18.72
CA VAL A 15 14.44 -2.85 19.63
C VAL A 15 13.83 -2.67 21.00
N TYR A 16 14.33 -3.40 21.99
CA TYR A 16 13.88 -3.32 23.37
C TYR A 16 14.79 -2.37 24.15
N PHE A 17 14.18 -1.43 24.84
CA PHE A 17 14.88 -0.50 25.73
C PHE A 17 14.72 -0.91 27.17
N LYS A 18 15.63 -0.44 28.02
CA LYS A 18 15.56 -0.66 29.48
C LYS A 18 14.39 0.14 30.07
N GLN A 19 13.81 -0.38 31.12
CA GLN A 19 12.79 0.32 31.89
C GLN A 19 13.31 1.69 32.36
N GLY A 20 12.48 2.72 32.25
CA GLY A 20 12.85 4.10 32.57
C GLY A 20 13.48 4.89 31.42
N THR A 21 13.64 4.28 30.22
CA THR A 21 14.03 5.01 29.03
C THR A 21 12.82 5.79 28.49
N ASP A 22 13.01 7.06 28.17
CA ASP A 22 12.00 7.89 27.51
C ASP A 22 11.66 7.31 26.13
N PRO A 23 10.39 6.89 25.90
CA PRO A 23 9.98 6.24 24.67
C PRO A 23 10.08 7.15 23.44
N ASP A 24 9.87 8.46 23.62
CA ASP A 24 9.91 9.42 22.51
C ASP A 24 11.35 9.67 22.07
N MET A 25 12.25 9.86 23.00
CA MET A 25 13.68 9.98 22.71
C MET A 25 14.26 8.69 22.12
N ALA A 26 13.80 7.54 22.58
CA ALA A 26 14.18 6.25 22.03
C ALA A 26 13.74 6.11 20.57
N ALA A 27 12.49 6.48 20.24
CA ALA A 27 11.97 6.45 18.87
C ALA A 27 12.75 7.38 17.93
N VAL A 28 13.04 8.62 18.37
CA VAL A 28 13.87 9.57 17.62
C VAL A 28 15.27 9.02 17.35
N ASN A 29 15.89 8.42 18.35
CA ASN A 29 17.22 7.82 18.21
C ASN A 29 17.23 6.65 17.20
N VAL A 30 16.20 5.78 17.22
CA VAL A 30 16.04 4.71 16.25
C VAL A 30 15.85 5.29 14.85
N GLN A 31 14.96 6.27 14.69
CA GLN A 31 14.67 6.90 13.41
C GLN A 31 15.92 7.57 12.81
N ASN A 32 16.72 8.26 13.62
CA ASN A 32 17.98 8.84 13.17
C ASN A 32 19.00 7.79 12.68
N ARG A 33 19.03 6.62 13.32
CA ARG A 33 19.92 5.54 12.89
C ARG A 33 19.40 4.84 11.64
N VAL A 34 18.09 4.67 11.51
CA VAL A 34 17.46 4.16 10.28
C VAL A 34 17.74 5.09 9.12
N ALA A 35 17.58 6.41 9.30
CA ALA A 35 17.87 7.40 8.26
C ALA A 35 19.33 7.33 7.78
N LYS A 36 20.29 7.12 8.68
CA LYS A 36 21.69 6.94 8.32
C LYS A 36 21.97 5.64 7.55
N ALA A 37 21.20 4.58 7.85
CA ALA A 37 21.33 3.29 7.20
C ALA A 37 20.63 3.22 5.84
N GLN A 38 19.72 4.15 5.55
CA GLN A 38 18.84 4.13 4.37
C GLN A 38 19.61 4.07 3.05
N GLY A 39 20.76 4.72 2.97
CA GLY A 39 21.64 4.68 1.78
C GLY A 39 22.31 3.32 1.52
N PHE A 40 22.28 2.40 2.48
CA PHE A 40 22.81 1.04 2.35
C PHE A 40 21.75 -0.03 2.09
N LEU A 41 20.46 0.38 2.08
CA LEU A 41 19.36 -0.53 1.85
C LEU A 41 19.12 -0.75 0.34
N PRO A 42 18.62 -1.93 -0.06
CA PRO A 42 18.20 -2.18 -1.43
C PRO A 42 17.17 -1.17 -1.94
N ALA A 43 17.16 -0.94 -3.26
CA ALA A 43 16.25 0.02 -3.88
C ALA A 43 14.77 -0.29 -3.61
N GLU A 44 14.41 -1.56 -3.57
CA GLU A 44 13.06 -2.05 -3.28
C GLU A 44 12.59 -1.63 -1.88
N VAL A 45 13.48 -1.72 -0.89
CA VAL A 45 13.18 -1.30 0.49
C VAL A 45 13.07 0.21 0.60
N THR A 46 13.93 0.96 -0.12
CA THR A 46 13.89 2.43 -0.08
C THR A 46 12.66 3.00 -0.80
N GLN A 47 12.14 2.33 -1.81
CA GLN A 47 10.90 2.70 -2.50
C GLN A 47 9.67 2.55 -1.62
N VAL A 48 9.58 1.48 -0.85
CA VAL A 48 8.50 1.24 0.13
C VAL A 48 8.68 2.11 1.38
N GLY A 49 9.94 2.35 1.77
CA GLY A 49 10.33 3.07 2.96
C GLY A 49 10.44 2.18 4.20
N VAL A 50 11.12 2.70 5.23
CA VAL A 50 11.24 2.05 6.54
C VAL A 50 10.39 2.80 7.54
N ILE A 51 9.43 2.10 8.13
CA ILE A 51 8.52 2.65 9.13
C ILE A 51 9.10 2.38 10.53
N THR A 52 9.23 3.44 11.34
CA THR A 52 9.63 3.33 12.74
C THR A 52 8.44 3.68 13.62
N GLN A 53 8.03 2.76 14.46
CA GLN A 53 6.91 2.93 15.38
C GLN A 53 7.32 2.56 16.80
N LYS A 54 6.83 3.31 17.78
CA LYS A 54 6.92 2.92 19.18
C LYS A 54 5.68 2.09 19.55
N ARG A 55 5.89 0.94 20.13
CA ARG A 55 4.81 0.05 20.54
C ARG A 55 5.17 -0.65 21.84
N GLN A 56 4.24 -0.72 22.76
CA GLN A 56 4.35 -1.66 23.87
C GLN A 56 3.94 -3.05 23.39
N SER A 57 4.64 -4.08 23.87
CA SER A 57 4.34 -5.46 23.45
C SER A 57 3.02 -5.98 24.03
N SER A 58 2.45 -5.27 25.03
CA SER A 58 1.20 -5.65 25.66
C SER A 58 0.00 -5.29 24.80
N MET A 59 -0.72 -6.31 24.33
CA MET A 59 -2.04 -6.15 23.75
C MET A 59 -3.02 -5.73 24.85
N LEU A 60 -3.70 -4.61 24.65
CA LEU A 60 -4.72 -4.10 25.57
C LEU A 60 -6.06 -4.76 25.34
N LEU A 61 -6.50 -4.83 24.09
CA LEU A 61 -7.81 -5.32 23.69
C LEU A 61 -7.75 -5.83 22.26
N GLY A 62 -8.45 -6.95 22.00
CA GLY A 62 -8.82 -7.38 20.66
C GLY A 62 -10.33 -7.30 20.52
N PHE A 63 -10.82 -6.82 19.38
CA PHE A 63 -12.24 -6.83 19.07
C PHE A 63 -12.47 -7.23 17.63
N SER A 64 -13.64 -7.77 17.36
CA SER A 64 -14.02 -8.19 16.02
C SER A 64 -15.25 -7.44 15.55
N PHE A 65 -15.26 -7.14 14.28
CA PHE A 65 -16.32 -6.46 13.56
C PHE A 65 -16.84 -7.36 12.45
N TYR A 66 -18.13 -7.56 12.33
CA TYR A 66 -18.71 -8.42 11.31
C TYR A 66 -20.10 -7.92 10.86
N SER A 67 -20.53 -8.34 9.69
CA SER A 67 -21.86 -8.08 9.15
C SER A 67 -22.78 -9.27 9.46
N SER A 68 -23.87 -9.03 10.17
CA SER A 68 -24.81 -10.09 10.56
C SER A 68 -25.68 -10.59 9.42
N ASP A 69 -25.77 -9.83 8.33
CA ASP A 69 -26.60 -10.12 7.15
C ASP A 69 -25.74 -10.51 5.92
N ASP A 70 -24.45 -10.73 6.11
CA ASP A 70 -23.46 -11.06 5.07
C ASP A 70 -23.46 -10.11 3.86
N LYS A 71 -23.99 -8.90 4.05
CA LYS A 71 -24.08 -7.90 3.01
C LYS A 71 -22.72 -7.35 2.61
N TYR A 72 -21.79 -7.35 3.55
CA TYR A 72 -20.45 -6.82 3.38
C TYR A 72 -19.43 -7.94 3.52
N ASP A 73 -18.52 -8.02 2.54
CA ASP A 73 -17.41 -8.96 2.56
C ASP A 73 -16.27 -8.49 3.48
N ASN A 74 -15.29 -9.35 3.67
CA ASN A 74 -14.14 -9.05 4.53
C ASN A 74 -13.36 -7.85 4.02
N GLU A 75 -13.22 -7.70 2.70
CA GLU A 75 -12.47 -6.62 2.08
C GLU A 75 -13.10 -5.26 2.39
N PHE A 76 -14.40 -5.16 2.28
CA PHE A 76 -15.13 -3.95 2.63
C PHE A 76 -14.99 -3.62 4.13
N LEU A 77 -15.17 -4.62 4.99
CA LEU A 77 -15.08 -4.44 6.44
C LEU A 77 -13.68 -4.03 6.89
N GLU A 78 -12.63 -4.63 6.30
CA GLU A 78 -11.23 -4.27 6.55
C GLU A 78 -10.94 -2.83 6.16
N ASN A 79 -11.33 -2.44 4.95
CA ASN A 79 -11.14 -1.09 4.45
C ASN A 79 -11.93 -0.06 5.28
N TYR A 80 -13.17 -0.37 5.62
CA TYR A 80 -14.00 0.48 6.47
C TYR A 80 -13.38 0.71 7.85
N MET A 81 -12.84 -0.35 8.46
CA MET A 81 -12.15 -0.25 9.74
C MET A 81 -10.89 0.60 9.63
N ASN A 82 -10.06 0.39 8.61
CA ASN A 82 -8.80 1.12 8.43
C ASN A 82 -9.03 2.62 8.21
N ILE A 83 -10.09 2.98 7.48
CA ILE A 83 -10.37 4.38 7.14
C ILE A 83 -11.14 5.10 8.24
N ASN A 84 -12.15 4.45 8.84
CA ASN A 84 -13.10 5.13 9.70
C ASN A 84 -12.92 4.84 11.19
N ILE A 85 -12.53 3.63 11.56
CA ILE A 85 -12.54 3.19 12.97
C ILE A 85 -11.14 3.31 13.59
N ILE A 86 -10.12 2.79 12.94
CA ILE A 86 -8.75 2.77 13.46
C ILE A 86 -8.20 4.18 13.74
N PRO A 87 -8.39 5.19 12.86
CA PRO A 87 -7.92 6.54 13.16
C PRO A 87 -8.58 7.16 14.41
N GLU A 88 -9.86 6.88 14.65
CA GLU A 88 -10.55 7.36 15.84
C GLU A 88 -10.05 6.66 17.12
N ILE A 89 -9.83 5.35 17.04
CA ILE A 89 -9.26 4.57 18.17
C ILE A 89 -7.86 5.09 18.53
N LYS A 90 -7.02 5.39 17.54
CA LYS A 90 -5.66 5.91 17.76
C LYS A 90 -5.63 7.29 18.44
N ARG A 91 -6.72 8.04 18.43
CA ARG A 91 -6.86 9.33 19.11
C ARG A 91 -7.23 9.19 20.58
N ILE A 92 -7.65 8.02 21.03
CA ILE A 92 -8.04 7.77 22.43
C ILE A 92 -6.80 7.78 23.31
N GLN A 93 -6.85 8.54 24.39
CA GLN A 93 -5.75 8.59 25.35
C GLN A 93 -5.48 7.21 25.96
N GLY A 94 -4.22 6.79 25.98
CA GLY A 94 -3.80 5.47 26.46
C GLY A 94 -3.67 4.42 25.35
N VAL A 95 -4.15 4.71 24.15
CA VAL A 95 -3.90 3.87 22.97
C VAL A 95 -2.57 4.27 22.33
N GLY A 96 -1.66 3.33 22.25
CA GLY A 96 -0.36 3.52 21.61
C GLY A 96 -0.37 3.16 20.13
N ASP A 97 -1.08 2.09 19.77
CA ASP A 97 -1.30 1.69 18.38
C ASP A 97 -2.58 0.86 18.27
N ALA A 98 -3.15 0.84 17.08
CA ALA A 98 -4.26 -0.01 16.73
C ALA A 98 -4.07 -0.50 15.29
N MET A 99 -4.24 -1.79 15.06
CA MET A 99 -4.05 -2.40 13.76
C MET A 99 -5.16 -3.41 13.46
N VAL A 100 -5.55 -3.47 12.21
CA VAL A 100 -6.46 -4.48 11.69
C VAL A 100 -5.67 -5.73 11.32
N MET A 101 -6.16 -6.89 11.73
CA MET A 101 -5.65 -8.17 11.25
C MET A 101 -6.33 -8.50 9.92
N GLY A 102 -5.77 -7.99 8.86
CA GLY A 102 -6.31 -8.09 7.51
C GLY A 102 -5.31 -7.57 6.50
N THR A 103 -5.80 -7.21 5.35
CA THR A 103 -4.98 -6.69 4.25
C THR A 103 -5.72 -5.57 3.54
N ASP A 104 -4.97 -4.59 3.06
CA ASP A 104 -5.53 -3.47 2.32
C ASP A 104 -6.03 -3.89 0.93
N TYR A 105 -6.88 -3.07 0.33
CA TYR A 105 -7.23 -3.18 -1.07
C TYR A 105 -6.01 -2.97 -1.96
N SER A 106 -5.97 -3.73 -3.04
CA SER A 106 -4.96 -3.58 -4.07
C SER A 106 -5.58 -3.82 -5.44
N MET A 107 -5.11 -3.10 -6.45
CA MET A 107 -5.42 -3.43 -7.83
C MET A 107 -4.62 -4.67 -8.23
N ARG A 108 -5.31 -5.76 -8.49
CA ARG A 108 -4.74 -7.05 -8.88
C ARG A 108 -4.70 -7.15 -10.39
N ILE A 109 -3.55 -7.53 -10.91
CA ILE A 109 -3.32 -7.72 -12.35
C ILE A 109 -2.88 -9.16 -12.57
N TRP A 110 -3.80 -9.98 -13.02
CA TRP A 110 -3.57 -11.38 -13.32
C TRP A 110 -3.11 -11.52 -14.76
N LEU A 111 -1.82 -11.68 -14.94
CA LEU A 111 -1.20 -11.84 -16.26
C LEU A 111 -1.60 -13.17 -16.88
N LYS A 112 -1.82 -13.17 -18.21
CA LYS A 112 -2.12 -14.36 -19.02
C LYS A 112 -0.86 -14.79 -19.78
N PRO A 113 -0.06 -15.73 -19.26
CA PRO A 113 1.24 -16.08 -19.84
C PRO A 113 1.18 -16.51 -21.30
N ASP A 114 0.15 -17.28 -21.65
CA ASP A 114 -0.03 -17.81 -23.01
C ASP A 114 -0.25 -16.67 -24.02
N VAL A 115 -1.04 -15.66 -23.63
CA VAL A 115 -1.28 -14.48 -24.48
C VAL A 115 -0.03 -13.61 -24.54
N MET A 116 0.65 -13.41 -23.41
CA MET A 116 1.90 -12.64 -23.38
C MET A 116 2.98 -13.26 -24.27
N ALA A 117 3.07 -14.60 -24.29
CA ALA A 117 4.01 -15.31 -25.15
C ALA A 117 3.75 -15.06 -26.64
N GLN A 118 2.46 -14.99 -27.06
CA GLN A 118 2.09 -14.66 -28.44
C GLN A 118 2.58 -13.27 -28.87
N TYR A 119 2.52 -12.30 -27.95
CA TYR A 119 3.00 -10.92 -28.17
C TYR A 119 4.49 -10.75 -27.82
N LYS A 120 5.20 -11.82 -27.43
CA LYS A 120 6.61 -11.79 -27.00
C LYS A 120 6.85 -10.75 -25.90
N LEU A 121 5.98 -10.73 -24.88
CA LEU A 121 6.05 -9.84 -23.73
C LEU A 121 6.58 -10.59 -22.52
N MET A 122 7.36 -9.88 -21.72
CA MET A 122 7.80 -10.31 -20.39
C MET A 122 7.00 -9.59 -19.30
N PRO A 123 6.86 -10.15 -18.10
CA PRO A 123 6.23 -9.45 -16.96
C PRO A 123 6.88 -8.10 -16.64
N SER A 124 8.18 -7.95 -16.88
CA SER A 124 8.90 -6.68 -16.75
C SER A 124 8.34 -5.58 -17.65
N ASP A 125 7.91 -5.91 -18.87
CA ASP A 125 7.35 -4.93 -19.81
C ASP A 125 6.05 -4.32 -19.26
N VAL A 126 5.25 -5.16 -18.61
CA VAL A 126 4.04 -4.72 -17.91
C VAL A 126 4.37 -3.83 -16.73
N SER A 127 5.39 -4.20 -15.93
CA SER A 127 5.83 -3.40 -14.78
C SER A 127 6.33 -2.02 -15.21
N VAL A 128 7.07 -1.93 -16.32
CA VAL A 128 7.55 -0.67 -16.88
C VAL A 128 6.37 0.19 -17.34
N ALA A 129 5.44 -0.38 -18.10
CA ALA A 129 4.26 0.35 -18.59
C ALA A 129 3.39 0.88 -17.44
N LEU A 130 3.24 0.10 -16.36
CA LEU A 130 2.56 0.52 -15.13
C LEU A 130 3.28 1.69 -14.47
N ALA A 131 4.59 1.60 -14.31
CA ALA A 131 5.39 2.64 -13.67
C ALA A 131 5.35 3.96 -14.46
N GLU A 132 5.33 3.89 -15.79
CA GLU A 132 5.30 5.08 -16.65
C GLU A 132 3.92 5.75 -16.69
N GLN A 133 2.83 5.00 -16.61
CA GLN A 133 1.47 5.52 -16.78
C GLN A 133 0.69 5.70 -15.48
N ASN A 134 1.16 5.12 -14.36
CA ASN A 134 0.56 5.27 -13.04
C ASN A 134 1.45 6.09 -12.10
N ILE A 135 1.79 7.30 -12.53
CA ILE A 135 2.63 8.23 -11.75
C ILE A 135 1.83 9.47 -11.37
N GLU A 136 2.29 10.17 -10.36
CA GLU A 136 1.82 11.50 -10.01
C GLU A 136 2.89 12.50 -10.43
N ALA A 137 2.55 13.37 -11.38
CA ALA A 137 3.46 14.36 -11.92
C ALA A 137 2.80 15.74 -11.94
N ALA A 138 3.60 16.76 -11.73
CA ALA A 138 3.22 18.15 -11.95
C ALA A 138 3.82 18.60 -13.30
N PRO A 139 3.05 18.51 -14.40
CA PRO A 139 3.60 18.70 -15.75
C PRO A 139 3.98 20.16 -16.08
N GLY A 140 3.68 21.11 -15.17
CA GLY A 140 4.03 22.51 -15.35
C GLY A 140 3.01 23.32 -16.15
N GLN A 141 3.47 24.41 -16.74
CA GLN A 141 2.65 25.37 -17.47
C GLN A 141 3.31 25.70 -18.82
N PHE A 142 2.48 25.97 -19.84
CA PHE A 142 2.92 26.54 -21.09
C PHE A 142 2.72 28.08 -21.08
N GLY A 143 3.66 28.82 -21.69
CA GLY A 143 3.56 30.26 -21.87
C GLY A 143 4.30 31.13 -20.86
N GLU A 144 5.15 30.55 -20.01
CA GLU A 144 5.97 31.34 -19.06
C GLU A 144 6.99 32.26 -19.72
N ARG A 145 7.45 31.93 -20.93
CA ARG A 145 8.42 32.72 -21.69
C ARG A 145 7.90 33.01 -23.09
N GLY A 146 7.16 34.10 -23.24
CA GLY A 146 6.71 34.52 -24.56
C GLY A 146 5.81 35.74 -24.51
N ASN A 147 5.63 36.40 -25.68
CA ASN A 147 4.73 37.54 -25.87
C ASN A 147 3.23 37.15 -25.87
N GLN A 148 2.88 36.03 -25.26
CA GLN A 148 1.50 35.54 -25.18
C GLN A 148 0.87 35.96 -23.86
N SER A 149 -0.34 36.51 -23.93
CA SER A 149 -1.10 37.02 -22.77
C SER A 149 -1.73 35.92 -21.91
N PHE A 150 -1.58 34.65 -22.27
CA PHE A 150 -2.23 33.51 -21.59
C PHE A 150 -1.24 32.43 -21.21
N GLN A 151 -1.35 32.00 -19.95
CA GLN A 151 -0.66 30.80 -19.43
C GLN A 151 -1.65 29.63 -19.40
N TYR A 152 -1.26 28.49 -19.92
CA TYR A 152 -2.03 27.25 -19.89
C TYR A 152 -1.41 26.28 -18.89
N VAL A 153 -2.14 25.98 -17.82
CA VAL A 153 -1.74 24.93 -16.86
C VAL A 153 -2.07 23.57 -17.47
N MET A 154 -1.06 22.73 -17.60
CA MET A 154 -1.28 21.34 -17.98
C MET A 154 -1.93 20.59 -16.82
N LYS A 155 -3.09 19.99 -17.05
CA LYS A 155 -3.71 19.07 -16.09
C LYS A 155 -3.28 17.65 -16.43
N TYR A 156 -2.72 16.98 -15.44
CA TYR A 156 -2.42 15.56 -15.50
C TYR A 156 -3.43 14.79 -14.64
N LYS A 157 -3.82 13.60 -15.09
CA LYS A 157 -4.88 12.83 -14.44
C LYS A 157 -4.45 12.28 -13.07
N GLY A 158 -3.16 12.15 -12.83
CA GLY A 158 -2.60 11.57 -11.62
C GLY A 158 -2.58 10.05 -11.63
N ARG A 159 -2.57 9.46 -10.45
CA ARG A 159 -2.61 8.00 -10.29
C ARG A 159 -3.95 7.44 -10.75
N LEU A 160 -3.89 6.28 -11.37
CA LEU A 160 -5.07 5.54 -11.79
C LEU A 160 -5.82 5.02 -10.56
N GLN A 161 -7.15 5.13 -10.58
CA GLN A 161 -8.00 4.81 -9.43
C GLN A 161 -9.01 3.71 -9.71
N THR A 162 -9.43 3.56 -10.97
CA THR A 162 -10.47 2.61 -11.33
C THR A 162 -9.91 1.43 -12.12
N GLN A 163 -10.59 0.29 -12.05
CA GLN A 163 -10.25 -0.90 -12.81
C GLN A 163 -10.15 -0.59 -14.31
N GLU A 164 -11.11 0.16 -14.86
CA GLU A 164 -11.14 0.53 -16.28
C GLU A 164 -9.92 1.37 -16.70
N GLU A 165 -9.44 2.24 -15.83
CA GLU A 165 -8.23 3.02 -16.08
C GLU A 165 -7.00 2.12 -16.19
N PHE A 166 -6.85 1.15 -15.28
CA PHE A 166 -5.77 0.18 -15.34
C PHE A 166 -5.88 -0.72 -16.57
N GLU A 167 -7.07 -1.21 -16.92
CA GLU A 167 -7.32 -2.01 -18.10
C GLU A 167 -6.91 -1.32 -19.40
N ASN A 168 -7.01 0.00 -19.44
CA ASN A 168 -6.69 0.82 -20.60
C ASN A 168 -5.22 1.26 -20.69
N ILE A 169 -4.35 0.86 -19.76
CA ILE A 169 -2.90 1.09 -19.85
C ILE A 169 -2.37 0.51 -21.16
N VAL A 170 -1.60 1.31 -21.88
CA VAL A 170 -0.98 0.90 -23.14
C VAL A 170 0.31 0.15 -22.85
N ILE A 171 0.37 -1.11 -23.25
CA ILE A 171 1.56 -1.95 -23.11
C ILE A 171 2.48 -1.80 -24.30
N ARG A 172 1.90 -1.75 -25.52
CA ARG A 172 2.64 -1.57 -26.76
C ARG A 172 1.79 -0.86 -27.80
N ALA A 173 2.39 0.05 -28.53
CA ALA A 173 1.82 0.61 -29.76
C ALA A 173 2.71 0.24 -30.93
N THR A 174 2.11 -0.22 -32.04
CA THR A 174 2.83 -0.54 -33.27
C THR A 174 2.79 0.63 -34.23
N SER A 175 3.72 0.66 -35.19
CA SER A 175 3.75 1.69 -36.27
C SER A 175 2.48 1.71 -37.14
N ASP A 176 1.76 0.60 -37.17
CA ASP A 176 0.54 0.42 -37.98
C ASP A 176 -0.72 0.90 -37.25
N GLY A 177 -0.54 1.46 -36.04
CA GLY A 177 -1.62 2.04 -35.23
C GLY A 177 -2.35 1.04 -34.32
N GLU A 178 -1.92 -0.22 -34.28
CA GLU A 178 -2.46 -1.19 -33.33
C GLU A 178 -1.95 -0.89 -31.91
N ILE A 179 -2.88 -0.85 -30.95
CA ILE A 179 -2.58 -0.57 -29.54
C ILE A 179 -2.94 -1.80 -28.72
N LEU A 180 -1.94 -2.41 -28.10
CA LEU A 180 -2.11 -3.49 -27.14
C LEU A 180 -2.27 -2.89 -25.75
N ARG A 181 -3.36 -3.20 -25.08
CA ARG A 181 -3.69 -2.71 -23.76
C ARG A 181 -3.54 -3.80 -22.70
N LEU A 182 -3.49 -3.39 -21.45
CA LEU A 182 -3.35 -4.32 -20.32
C LEU A 182 -4.50 -5.35 -20.28
N LYS A 183 -5.73 -4.95 -20.54
CA LYS A 183 -6.90 -5.85 -20.62
C LYS A 183 -6.76 -6.98 -21.62
N ASP A 184 -5.97 -6.81 -22.66
CA ASP A 184 -5.79 -7.81 -23.70
C ASP A 184 -4.91 -8.97 -23.21
N ILE A 185 -3.97 -8.69 -22.30
CA ILE A 185 -2.97 -9.63 -21.79
C ILE A 185 -3.14 -9.99 -20.31
N ALA A 186 -4.07 -9.34 -19.62
CA ALA A 186 -4.30 -9.54 -18.18
C ALA A 186 -5.78 -9.40 -17.84
N THR A 187 -6.14 -9.88 -16.66
CA THR A 187 -7.39 -9.56 -15.99
C THR A 187 -7.08 -8.62 -14.84
N VAL A 188 -7.78 -7.50 -14.77
CA VAL A 188 -7.62 -6.50 -13.70
C VAL A 188 -8.82 -6.57 -12.78
N GLU A 189 -8.60 -6.59 -11.49
CA GLU A 189 -9.66 -6.55 -10.47
C GLU A 189 -9.21 -5.81 -9.21
N LEU A 190 -10.14 -5.21 -8.51
CA LEU A 190 -9.90 -4.72 -7.17
C LEU A 190 -10.04 -5.90 -6.20
N GLY A 191 -8.98 -6.21 -5.48
CA GLY A 191 -8.95 -7.34 -4.56
C GLY A 191 -8.05 -7.06 -3.37
N ARG A 192 -7.69 -8.11 -2.64
CA ARG A 192 -6.83 -8.02 -1.47
C ARG A 192 -5.35 -7.94 -1.85
N LEU A 193 -4.58 -7.19 -1.09
CA LEU A 193 -3.11 -7.14 -1.26
C LEU A 193 -2.48 -8.51 -1.01
N THR A 194 -2.98 -9.28 -0.02
CA THR A 194 -2.56 -10.67 0.25
C THR A 194 -3.78 -11.53 0.54
N TYR A 195 -3.71 -12.83 0.19
CA TYR A 195 -4.77 -13.80 0.44
C TYR A 195 -4.42 -14.76 1.60
N GLY A 196 -3.38 -14.44 2.38
CA GLY A 196 -2.89 -15.29 3.46
C GLY A 196 -3.78 -15.28 4.73
N PHE A 197 -4.70 -14.34 4.83
CA PHE A 197 -5.58 -14.19 6.00
C PHE A 197 -7.04 -14.13 5.59
N GLN A 198 -7.87 -14.95 6.23
CA GLN A 198 -9.32 -14.88 6.14
C GLN A 198 -9.89 -14.99 7.56
N ASN A 199 -10.74 -14.05 7.94
CA ASN A 199 -11.33 -13.98 9.26
C ASN A 199 -12.84 -14.20 9.17
N ASN A 200 -13.34 -15.12 9.98
CA ASN A 200 -14.78 -15.33 10.18
C ASN A 200 -15.11 -15.15 11.66
N VAL A 201 -16.18 -14.44 11.92
CA VAL A 201 -16.68 -14.17 13.28
C VAL A 201 -18.09 -14.69 13.38
N ASN A 202 -18.33 -15.66 14.26
CA ASN A 202 -19.64 -16.32 14.41
C ASN A 202 -20.21 -16.93 13.12
N GLY A 203 -19.33 -17.35 12.20
CA GLY A 203 -19.74 -17.91 10.91
C GLY A 203 -19.98 -16.89 9.80
N HIS A 204 -19.87 -15.61 10.09
CA HIS A 204 -20.03 -14.51 9.12
C HIS A 204 -18.67 -13.90 8.72
N PRO A 205 -18.56 -13.28 7.55
CA PRO A 205 -17.40 -12.48 7.19
C PRO A 205 -17.13 -11.43 8.25
N GLY A 206 -15.88 -11.35 8.73
CA GLY A 206 -15.55 -10.43 9.80
C GLY A 206 -14.07 -10.05 9.81
N VAL A 207 -13.76 -9.05 10.60
CA VAL A 207 -12.44 -8.46 10.73
C VAL A 207 -12.09 -8.30 12.19
N THR A 208 -10.87 -8.60 12.55
CA THR A 208 -10.37 -8.43 13.93
C THR A 208 -9.36 -7.28 13.96
N ALA A 209 -9.48 -6.42 14.96
CA ALA A 209 -8.49 -5.40 15.27
C ALA A 209 -7.88 -5.64 16.64
N ILE A 210 -6.62 -5.24 16.77
CA ILE A 210 -5.85 -5.32 18.01
C ILE A 210 -5.43 -3.90 18.40
N ILE A 211 -5.64 -3.59 19.67
CA ILE A 211 -5.25 -2.32 20.28
C ILE A 211 -4.09 -2.57 21.24
N PHE A 212 -3.08 -1.73 21.13
CA PHE A 212 -1.90 -1.75 22.00
C PHE A 212 -1.89 -0.53 22.91
N GLN A 213 -1.39 -0.72 24.11
CA GLN A 213 -1.24 0.37 25.07
C GLN A 213 -0.13 1.33 24.65
N THR A 214 -0.25 2.59 25.05
CA THR A 214 0.85 3.56 24.96
C THR A 214 2.05 3.09 25.79
N ALA A 215 3.25 3.21 25.21
CA ALA A 215 4.49 2.98 25.94
C ALA A 215 4.73 4.15 26.92
N GLY A 216 4.93 3.85 28.18
CA GLY A 216 5.21 4.83 29.24
C GLY A 216 4.65 4.42 30.56
#